data_f451071d4cef65b45b5613fa67cd90aa
#
_entry.id   f451071d4cef65b45b5613fa67cd90aa
#
_cell.length_a   1.000
_cell.length_b   1.000
_cell.length_c   1.000
_cell.angle_alpha   90.00
_cell.angle_beta   90.00
_cell.angle_gamma   90.00
#
_symmetry.space_group_name_H-M   'P 1'
#
loop_
_entity.id
_entity.type
_entity.pdbx_description
1 polymer ?
#
loop_
_entity_poly.entity_id
_entity_poly.type
_entity_poly.pdbx_seq_one_letter_code
_entity_poly.pdbx_strand_id
1 'polypeptide(L)'
;MLTGENGVLSAAAPGTVVAVHSTIGDESAVEFARLCAERGVELVDAPISGGAAGANSGRLAVMAGGSESAVAAVREPFGCFADLVVHAGEVGAGTRMKLARNLLHFISFTAATEAQRLAEAAGLDITALGKVVRHSDAVTGGAGSIMLRDTTAPIEEGDFWLPILTHVRELGEKDLSLALGLGGRVGTELPLAALALARFGDGLGVGQGEISATWESGAPAQRDSSGTEQAPRGSIAGQEGTAAGRQDTGRTAQNDSKESE
;
A
#
# COMPACT_ATOMS: atom_id res chain seq x y z
N MET A 1 9.89 -30.65 -11.07
CA MET A 1 10.41 -29.73 -12.11
C MET A 1 11.91 -29.41 -11.90
N LEU A 2 12.36 -28.98 -10.71
CA LEU A 2 13.78 -28.66 -10.44
C LEU A 2 14.64 -29.95 -10.40
N THR A 3 14.22 -30.92 -9.60
CA THR A 3 14.89 -32.22 -9.38
C THR A 3 14.18 -33.32 -10.13
N GLY A 4 14.85 -34.47 -10.25
CA GLY A 4 14.37 -35.66 -10.98
C GLY A 4 15.14 -35.88 -12.28
N GLU A 5 14.91 -37.04 -12.93
CA GLU A 5 15.65 -37.48 -14.12
C GLU A 5 15.57 -36.47 -15.28
N ASN A 6 14.41 -35.78 -15.44
CA ASN A 6 14.17 -34.76 -16.46
C ASN A 6 14.01 -33.37 -15.83
N GLY A 7 14.53 -33.14 -14.63
CA GLY A 7 14.48 -31.83 -13.96
C GLY A 7 15.51 -30.84 -14.50
N VAL A 8 15.33 -29.55 -14.23
CA VAL A 8 16.26 -28.51 -14.69
C VAL A 8 17.71 -28.83 -14.30
N LEU A 9 17.92 -29.31 -13.07
CA LEU A 9 19.26 -29.64 -12.57
C LEU A 9 19.93 -30.84 -13.26
N SER A 10 19.19 -31.66 -14.01
CA SER A 10 19.80 -32.78 -14.77
C SER A 10 20.61 -32.29 -15.97
N ALA A 11 20.30 -31.06 -16.47
CA ALA A 11 20.92 -30.49 -17.66
C ALA A 11 21.67 -29.15 -17.37
N ALA A 12 21.50 -28.56 -16.21
CA ALA A 12 22.15 -27.31 -15.87
C ALA A 12 23.67 -27.49 -15.71
N ALA A 13 24.43 -26.66 -16.40
CA ALA A 13 25.90 -26.63 -16.28
C ALA A 13 26.30 -25.82 -15.02
N PRO A 14 27.49 -26.11 -14.44
CA PRO A 14 28.04 -25.23 -13.38
C PRO A 14 28.12 -23.78 -13.85
N GLY A 15 27.80 -22.84 -12.98
CA GLY A 15 27.71 -21.42 -13.31
C GLY A 15 26.36 -20.95 -13.87
N THR A 16 25.41 -21.88 -14.09
CA THR A 16 24.03 -21.53 -14.44
C THR A 16 23.34 -20.85 -13.23
N VAL A 17 22.52 -19.82 -13.49
CA VAL A 17 21.61 -19.23 -12.49
C VAL A 17 20.19 -19.69 -12.79
N VAL A 18 19.53 -20.32 -11.82
CA VAL A 18 18.12 -20.71 -11.89
C VAL A 18 17.26 -19.69 -11.15
N ALA A 19 16.33 -19.04 -11.84
CA ALA A 19 15.39 -18.12 -11.24
C ALA A 19 14.01 -18.77 -11.04
N VAL A 20 13.48 -18.70 -9.81
CA VAL A 20 12.16 -19.24 -9.45
C VAL A 20 11.17 -18.10 -9.29
N HIS A 21 10.28 -17.91 -10.28
CA HIS A 21 9.27 -16.85 -10.27
C HIS A 21 7.97 -17.23 -9.55
N SER A 22 7.75 -18.51 -9.28
CA SER A 22 6.59 -18.98 -8.53
C SER A 22 6.67 -18.52 -7.08
N THR A 23 5.51 -18.17 -6.50
CA THR A 23 5.41 -17.96 -5.06
C THR A 23 5.45 -19.33 -4.37
N ILE A 24 6.52 -19.59 -3.63
CA ILE A 24 6.79 -20.82 -2.88
C ILE A 24 6.96 -20.48 -1.38
N GLY A 25 7.17 -21.47 -0.53
CA GLY A 25 7.64 -21.23 0.84
C GLY A 25 9.08 -20.75 0.85
N ASP A 26 9.44 -19.90 1.78
CA ASP A 26 10.82 -19.39 1.91
C ASP A 26 11.82 -20.50 2.28
N GLU A 27 11.41 -21.45 3.11
CA GLU A 27 12.20 -22.67 3.40
C GLU A 27 12.43 -23.51 2.14
N SER A 28 11.42 -23.58 1.23
CA SER A 28 11.57 -24.28 -0.06
C SER A 28 12.61 -23.61 -0.95
N ALA A 29 12.67 -22.26 -0.94
CA ALA A 29 13.69 -21.52 -1.70
C ALA A 29 15.10 -21.85 -1.20
N VAL A 30 15.32 -21.92 0.12
CA VAL A 30 16.60 -22.29 0.73
C VAL A 30 16.98 -23.73 0.39
N GLU A 31 16.04 -24.67 0.46
CA GLU A 31 16.30 -26.06 0.09
C GLU A 31 16.63 -26.21 -1.40
N PHE A 32 15.94 -25.50 -2.28
CA PHE A 32 16.23 -25.52 -3.71
C PHE A 32 17.62 -24.93 -4.00
N ALA A 33 18.02 -23.88 -3.28
CA ALA A 33 19.37 -23.32 -3.41
C ALA A 33 20.46 -24.32 -2.98
N ARG A 34 20.22 -25.06 -1.91
CA ARG A 34 21.14 -26.13 -1.46
C ARG A 34 21.31 -27.21 -2.56
N LEU A 35 20.20 -27.66 -3.16
CA LEU A 35 20.24 -28.65 -4.25
C LEU A 35 20.92 -28.09 -5.50
N CYS A 36 20.75 -26.83 -5.83
CA CYS A 36 21.46 -26.17 -6.93
C CYS A 36 22.97 -26.10 -6.66
N ALA A 37 23.37 -25.72 -5.45
CA ALA A 37 24.78 -25.60 -5.08
C ALA A 37 25.55 -26.89 -5.19
N GLU A 38 24.93 -28.06 -4.93
CA GLU A 38 25.53 -29.40 -5.12
C GLU A 38 25.95 -29.67 -6.59
N ARG A 39 25.42 -28.88 -7.54
CA ARG A 39 25.72 -28.96 -8.98
C ARG A 39 26.51 -27.75 -9.49
N GLY A 40 26.97 -26.87 -8.60
CA GLY A 40 27.62 -25.61 -8.99
C GLY A 40 26.67 -24.63 -9.71
N VAL A 41 25.36 -24.72 -9.44
CA VAL A 41 24.30 -23.86 -9.95
C VAL A 41 23.89 -22.89 -8.86
N GLU A 42 23.69 -21.61 -9.20
CA GLU A 42 23.13 -20.63 -8.27
C GLU A 42 21.61 -20.58 -8.40
N LEU A 43 20.92 -20.22 -7.32
CA LEU A 43 19.48 -20.01 -7.33
C LEU A 43 19.13 -18.58 -6.91
N VAL A 44 18.18 -17.99 -7.63
CA VAL A 44 17.52 -16.73 -7.25
C VAL A 44 16.03 -17.03 -7.08
N ASP A 45 15.49 -16.84 -5.89
CA ASP A 45 14.05 -16.79 -5.68
C ASP A 45 13.55 -15.40 -6.08
N ALA A 46 12.78 -15.34 -7.16
CA ALA A 46 12.44 -14.11 -7.87
C ALA A 46 10.94 -13.99 -8.13
N PRO A 47 10.08 -14.10 -7.11
CA PRO A 47 8.65 -13.93 -7.31
C PRO A 47 8.30 -12.56 -7.87
N ILE A 48 7.22 -12.53 -8.66
CA ILE A 48 6.78 -11.37 -9.43
C ILE A 48 5.47 -10.77 -8.86
N SER A 49 5.25 -9.50 -9.14
CA SER A 49 4.01 -8.77 -8.83
C SER A 49 3.63 -7.83 -9.97
N GLY A 50 2.31 -7.61 -10.18
CA GLY A 50 1.78 -6.76 -11.25
C GLY A 50 0.66 -7.43 -12.06
N GLY A 51 0.47 -8.76 -11.91
CA GLY A 51 -0.57 -9.51 -12.60
C GLY A 51 -0.44 -9.47 -14.12
N ALA A 52 -1.52 -9.83 -14.83
CA ALA A 52 -1.54 -9.88 -16.29
C ALA A 52 -1.31 -8.49 -16.93
N ALA A 53 -1.84 -7.43 -16.32
CA ALA A 53 -1.67 -6.07 -16.81
C ALA A 53 -0.20 -5.61 -16.75
N GLY A 54 0.49 -5.89 -15.65
CA GLY A 54 1.93 -5.63 -15.51
C GLY A 54 2.75 -6.47 -16.49
N ALA A 55 2.42 -7.75 -16.66
CA ALA A 55 3.11 -8.63 -17.60
C ALA A 55 2.97 -8.14 -19.06
N ASN A 56 1.75 -7.80 -19.48
CA ASN A 56 1.49 -7.35 -20.85
C ASN A 56 2.14 -5.99 -21.17
N SER A 57 2.41 -5.18 -20.17
CA SER A 57 3.04 -3.86 -20.33
C SER A 57 4.53 -3.83 -20.01
N GLY A 58 5.14 -4.98 -19.66
CA GLY A 58 6.55 -5.03 -19.22
C GLY A 58 6.82 -4.34 -17.89
N ARG A 59 5.81 -4.19 -17.05
CA ARG A 59 5.85 -3.40 -15.80
C ARG A 59 5.66 -4.26 -14.55
N LEU A 60 6.20 -5.46 -14.57
CA LEU A 60 6.21 -6.28 -13.37
C LEU A 60 7.24 -5.75 -12.36
N ALA A 61 6.98 -6.04 -11.08
CA ALA A 61 7.99 -5.93 -10.04
C ALA A 61 8.54 -7.34 -9.74
N VAL A 62 9.87 -7.48 -9.71
CA VAL A 62 10.57 -8.69 -9.29
C VAL A 62 11.22 -8.46 -7.93
N MET A 63 11.00 -9.39 -7.00
CA MET A 63 11.63 -9.40 -5.68
C MET A 63 12.66 -10.52 -5.67
N ALA A 64 13.94 -10.20 -5.87
CA ALA A 64 15.01 -11.16 -6.03
C ALA A 64 15.75 -11.42 -4.72
N GLY A 65 15.80 -12.68 -4.28
CA GLY A 65 16.64 -13.17 -3.19
C GLY A 65 17.74 -14.08 -3.75
N GLY A 66 18.99 -13.83 -3.38
CA GLY A 66 20.15 -14.57 -3.86
C GLY A 66 21.46 -13.82 -3.62
N SER A 67 22.58 -14.42 -3.99
CA SER A 67 23.88 -13.74 -3.94
C SER A 67 23.86 -12.47 -4.84
N GLU A 68 24.69 -11.49 -4.51
CA GLU A 68 24.83 -10.28 -5.33
C GLU A 68 25.19 -10.63 -6.80
N SER A 69 26.09 -11.60 -6.99
CA SER A 69 26.50 -12.05 -8.33
C SER A 69 25.36 -12.69 -9.11
N ALA A 70 24.59 -13.59 -8.47
CA ALA A 70 23.46 -14.26 -9.11
C ALA A 70 22.35 -13.26 -9.48
N VAL A 71 22.02 -12.33 -8.57
CA VAL A 71 21.01 -11.30 -8.84
C VAL A 71 21.48 -10.34 -9.93
N ALA A 72 22.77 -9.95 -9.95
CA ALA A 72 23.32 -9.13 -11.01
C ALA A 72 23.23 -9.81 -12.40
N ALA A 73 23.50 -11.13 -12.47
CA ALA A 73 23.45 -11.91 -13.71
C ALA A 73 22.04 -11.99 -14.32
N VAL A 74 20.98 -11.95 -13.49
CA VAL A 74 19.59 -12.05 -13.97
C VAL A 74 18.91 -10.68 -14.15
N ARG A 75 19.55 -9.59 -13.75
CA ARG A 75 18.95 -8.24 -13.81
C ARG A 75 18.60 -7.80 -15.23
N GLU A 76 19.49 -8.02 -16.19
CA GLU A 76 19.25 -7.68 -17.60
C GLU A 76 18.10 -8.50 -18.21
N PRO A 77 18.08 -9.85 -18.11
CA PRO A 77 16.92 -10.66 -18.52
C PRO A 77 15.60 -10.22 -17.87
N PHE A 78 15.62 -9.88 -16.58
CA PHE A 78 14.40 -9.44 -15.88
C PHE A 78 13.90 -8.08 -16.39
N GLY A 79 14.80 -7.19 -16.81
CA GLY A 79 14.44 -5.92 -17.43
C GLY A 79 13.60 -6.02 -18.70
N CYS A 80 13.56 -7.22 -19.34
CA CYS A 80 12.72 -7.45 -20.52
C CYS A 80 11.20 -7.51 -20.18
N PHE A 81 10.82 -7.77 -18.92
CA PHE A 81 9.43 -7.91 -18.52
C PHE A 81 9.06 -7.18 -17.22
N ALA A 82 10.02 -6.56 -16.57
CA ALA A 82 9.84 -5.85 -15.30
C ALA A 82 10.52 -4.48 -15.34
N ASP A 83 9.85 -3.46 -14.84
CA ASP A 83 10.39 -2.10 -14.66
C ASP A 83 10.95 -1.86 -13.25
N LEU A 84 10.73 -2.80 -12.32
CA LEU A 84 11.27 -2.77 -10.96
C LEU A 84 11.88 -4.13 -10.59
N VAL A 85 13.18 -4.15 -10.32
CA VAL A 85 13.89 -5.32 -9.79
C VAL A 85 14.54 -4.96 -8.47
N VAL A 86 14.01 -5.50 -7.38
CA VAL A 86 14.52 -5.27 -6.01
C VAL A 86 15.37 -6.45 -5.59
N HIS A 87 16.62 -6.22 -5.19
CA HIS A 87 17.41 -7.22 -4.47
C HIS A 87 17.00 -7.18 -3.00
N ALA A 88 16.26 -8.21 -2.57
CA ALA A 88 15.65 -8.27 -1.24
C ALA A 88 16.61 -8.81 -0.16
N GLY A 89 17.73 -9.37 -0.57
CA GLY A 89 18.73 -10.00 0.30
C GLY A 89 19.10 -11.41 -0.15
N GLU A 90 19.59 -12.24 0.75
CA GLU A 90 19.97 -13.63 0.51
C GLU A 90 18.78 -14.49 0.04
N VAL A 91 19.05 -15.71 -0.46
CA VAL A 91 18.02 -16.66 -0.88
C VAL A 91 16.90 -16.79 0.15
N GLY A 92 15.66 -16.78 -0.34
CA GLY A 92 14.44 -16.76 0.46
C GLY A 92 13.94 -15.34 0.78
N ALA A 93 14.77 -14.30 0.65
CA ALA A 93 14.36 -12.92 0.93
C ALA A 93 13.35 -12.41 -0.10
N GLY A 94 13.48 -12.75 -1.38
CA GLY A 94 12.52 -12.42 -2.40
C GLY A 94 11.14 -13.00 -2.11
N THR A 95 11.12 -14.28 -1.71
CA THR A 95 9.90 -14.98 -1.29
C THR A 95 9.28 -14.33 -0.05
N ARG A 96 10.06 -14.01 0.99
CA ARG A 96 9.56 -13.32 2.20
C ARG A 96 8.97 -11.95 1.86
N MET A 97 9.65 -11.18 1.01
CA MET A 97 9.13 -9.89 0.55
C MET A 97 7.81 -10.04 -0.23
N LYS A 98 7.70 -11.07 -1.09
CA LYS A 98 6.46 -11.38 -1.79
C LYS A 98 5.33 -11.77 -0.84
N LEU A 99 5.61 -12.56 0.20
CA LEU A 99 4.61 -12.94 1.19
C LEU A 99 4.11 -11.72 1.97
N ALA A 100 4.99 -10.81 2.38
CA ALA A 100 4.61 -9.56 3.04
C ALA A 100 3.74 -8.67 2.13
N ARG A 101 4.15 -8.52 0.85
CA ARG A 101 3.35 -7.78 -0.16
C ARG A 101 1.97 -8.39 -0.35
N ASN A 102 1.89 -9.72 -0.43
CA ASN A 102 0.63 -10.41 -0.64
C ASN A 102 -0.26 -10.39 0.60
N LEU A 103 0.31 -10.41 1.81
CA LEU A 103 -0.43 -10.20 3.05
C LEU A 103 -1.21 -8.88 2.99
N LEU A 104 -0.55 -7.76 2.70
CA LEU A 104 -1.21 -6.46 2.52
C LEU A 104 -2.28 -6.53 1.44
N HIS A 105 -1.97 -7.12 0.28
CA HIS A 105 -2.88 -7.18 -0.87
C HIS A 105 -4.19 -7.91 -0.55
N PHE A 106 -4.12 -9.09 0.06
CA PHE A 106 -5.32 -9.88 0.34
C PHE A 106 -6.11 -9.36 1.54
N ILE A 107 -5.46 -8.79 2.55
CA ILE A 107 -6.16 -8.07 3.63
C ILE A 107 -6.90 -6.86 3.07
N SER A 108 -6.30 -6.12 2.12
CA SER A 108 -6.99 -5.00 1.45
C SER A 108 -8.25 -5.44 0.70
N PHE A 109 -8.31 -6.66 0.17
CA PHE A 109 -9.54 -7.19 -0.44
C PHE A 109 -10.65 -7.40 0.59
N THR A 110 -10.31 -7.87 1.79
CA THR A 110 -11.28 -8.00 2.88
C THR A 110 -11.78 -6.63 3.32
N ALA A 111 -10.89 -5.65 3.47
CA ALA A 111 -11.25 -4.27 3.78
C ALA A 111 -12.17 -3.66 2.71
N ALA A 112 -11.85 -3.85 1.42
CA ALA A 112 -12.70 -3.42 0.31
C ALA A 112 -14.08 -4.08 0.34
N THR A 113 -14.15 -5.36 0.73
CA THR A 113 -15.43 -6.09 0.87
C THR A 113 -16.28 -5.51 2.01
N GLU A 114 -15.69 -5.17 3.15
CA GLU A 114 -16.41 -4.51 4.26
C GLU A 114 -16.91 -3.12 3.85
N ALA A 115 -16.09 -2.33 3.17
CA ALA A 115 -16.49 -1.03 2.67
C ALA A 115 -17.65 -1.10 1.66
N GLN A 116 -17.64 -2.12 0.77
CA GLN A 116 -18.74 -2.35 -0.17
C GLN A 116 -20.03 -2.72 0.56
N ARG A 117 -19.98 -3.64 1.56
CA ARG A 117 -21.16 -4.02 2.36
C ARG A 117 -21.72 -2.83 3.13
N LEU A 118 -20.88 -2.00 3.72
CA LEU A 118 -21.30 -0.79 4.41
C LEU A 118 -22.03 0.18 3.44
N ALA A 119 -21.46 0.42 2.27
CA ALA A 119 -22.04 1.30 1.27
C ALA A 119 -23.40 0.77 0.76
N GLU A 120 -23.48 -0.52 0.45
CA GLU A 120 -24.71 -1.18 0.01
C GLU A 120 -25.81 -1.11 1.06
N ALA A 121 -25.50 -1.43 2.32
CA ALA A 121 -26.41 -1.36 3.45
C ALA A 121 -26.88 0.10 3.73
N ALA A 122 -26.05 1.09 3.43
CA ALA A 122 -26.38 2.51 3.49
C ALA A 122 -27.16 3.01 2.23
N GLY A 123 -27.49 2.14 1.28
CA GLY A 123 -28.24 2.48 0.06
C GLY A 123 -27.41 3.20 -1.01
N LEU A 124 -26.10 3.06 -1.00
CA LEU A 124 -25.21 3.72 -1.97
C LEU A 124 -24.88 2.80 -3.15
N ASP A 125 -24.55 3.42 -4.29
CA ASP A 125 -24.06 2.71 -5.48
C ASP A 125 -22.58 2.27 -5.24
N ILE A 126 -22.37 0.96 -5.07
CA ILE A 126 -21.04 0.38 -4.88
C ILE A 126 -20.14 0.51 -6.12
N THR A 127 -20.72 0.64 -7.32
CA THR A 127 -19.93 0.91 -8.54
C THR A 127 -19.36 2.32 -8.51
N ALA A 128 -20.16 3.29 -8.05
CA ALA A 128 -19.69 4.67 -7.85
C ALA A 128 -18.63 4.75 -6.76
N LEU A 129 -18.83 4.06 -5.62
CA LEU A 129 -17.79 3.93 -4.58
C LEU A 129 -16.48 3.42 -5.17
N GLY A 130 -16.52 2.35 -5.96
CA GLY A 130 -15.31 1.79 -6.59
C GLY A 130 -14.60 2.77 -7.55
N LYS A 131 -15.33 3.70 -8.21
CA LYS A 131 -14.70 4.78 -9.00
C LYS A 131 -13.96 5.78 -8.10
N VAL A 132 -14.59 6.17 -6.98
CA VAL A 132 -13.98 7.10 -6.01
C VAL A 132 -12.71 6.50 -5.41
N VAL A 133 -12.76 5.24 -4.94
CA VAL A 133 -11.59 4.57 -4.34
C VAL A 133 -10.43 4.50 -5.34
N ARG A 134 -10.67 3.99 -6.57
CA ARG A 134 -9.60 3.90 -7.58
C ARG A 134 -9.02 5.26 -7.96
N HIS A 135 -9.85 6.30 -8.01
CA HIS A 135 -9.37 7.66 -8.28
C HIS A 135 -8.47 8.16 -7.15
N SER A 136 -8.92 8.03 -5.91
CA SER A 136 -8.15 8.44 -4.73
C SER A 136 -6.83 7.69 -4.61
N ASP A 137 -6.85 6.36 -4.77
CA ASP A 137 -5.65 5.52 -4.67
C ASP A 137 -4.62 5.84 -5.77
N ALA A 138 -5.08 6.20 -6.98
CA ALA A 138 -4.17 6.64 -8.05
C ALA A 138 -3.45 7.96 -7.71
N VAL A 139 -4.05 8.81 -6.87
CA VAL A 139 -3.46 10.08 -6.42
C VAL A 139 -2.58 9.89 -5.19
N THR A 140 -3.03 9.08 -4.21
CA THR A 140 -2.40 8.99 -2.89
C THR A 140 -1.46 7.80 -2.72
N GLY A 141 -1.50 6.80 -3.62
CA GLY A 141 -0.75 5.55 -3.49
C GLY A 141 -1.47 4.45 -2.70
N GLY A 142 -2.72 4.68 -2.29
CA GLY A 142 -3.55 3.70 -1.59
C GLY A 142 -2.92 3.19 -0.29
N ALA A 143 -3.10 1.90 0.01
CA ALA A 143 -2.59 1.28 1.23
C ALA A 143 -1.06 1.32 1.38
N GLY A 144 -0.31 1.53 0.30
CA GLY A 144 1.15 1.69 0.35
C GLY A 144 1.62 3.06 0.83
N SER A 145 0.72 4.05 0.90
CA SER A 145 1.07 5.44 1.24
C SER A 145 1.65 5.63 2.66
N ILE A 146 1.40 4.68 3.58
CA ILE A 146 1.97 4.72 4.94
C ILE A 146 3.33 4.05 5.07
N MET A 147 3.85 3.39 4.01
CA MET A 147 5.16 2.72 4.04
C MET A 147 6.30 3.72 3.85
N LEU A 148 6.44 4.65 4.80
CA LEU A 148 7.35 5.79 4.73
C LEU A 148 8.61 5.60 5.57
N ARG A 149 8.57 4.71 6.57
CA ARG A 149 9.65 4.46 7.52
C ARG A 149 10.43 3.21 7.13
N ASP A 150 11.67 3.14 7.52
CA ASP A 150 12.58 1.99 7.34
C ASP A 150 12.47 0.96 8.48
N THR A 151 11.69 1.26 9.52
CA THR A 151 11.45 0.40 10.69
C THR A 151 9.99 0.44 11.14
N THR A 152 9.52 -0.63 11.78
CA THR A 152 8.21 -0.71 12.44
C THR A 152 8.28 -0.48 13.95
N ALA A 153 9.46 -0.16 14.50
CA ALA A 153 9.63 0.15 15.92
C ALA A 153 8.74 1.33 16.37
N PRO A 154 8.36 1.38 17.65
CA PRO A 154 7.71 2.57 18.20
C PRO A 154 8.49 3.85 17.88
N ILE A 155 7.78 4.94 17.70
CA ILE A 155 8.38 6.24 17.36
C ILE A 155 8.75 6.94 18.65
N GLU A 156 10.01 7.37 18.75
CA GLU A 156 10.53 8.06 19.92
C GLU A 156 10.12 9.54 19.95
N GLU A 157 10.16 10.14 21.14
CA GLU A 157 9.91 11.56 21.32
C GLU A 157 10.95 12.39 20.55
N GLY A 158 10.49 13.37 19.76
CA GLY A 158 11.34 14.21 18.92
C GLY A 158 11.62 13.68 17.52
N ASP A 159 11.17 12.48 17.19
CA ASP A 159 11.25 11.94 15.81
C ASP A 159 10.39 12.76 14.84
N PHE A 160 10.91 12.96 13.63
CA PHE A 160 10.22 13.68 12.55
C PHE A 160 8.84 13.10 12.22
N TRP A 161 8.69 11.78 12.30
CA TRP A 161 7.45 11.08 11.97
C TRP A 161 6.39 11.15 13.08
N LEU A 162 6.77 11.44 14.32
CA LEU A 162 5.86 11.42 15.47
C LEU A 162 4.64 12.33 15.27
N PRO A 163 4.76 13.64 14.99
CA PRO A 163 3.61 14.50 14.80
C PRO A 163 2.77 14.11 13.58
N ILE A 164 3.42 13.65 12.51
CA ILE A 164 2.75 13.27 11.26
C ILE A 164 1.87 12.04 11.49
N LEU A 165 2.44 10.97 12.05
CA LEU A 165 1.72 9.71 12.23
C LEU A 165 0.75 9.76 13.43
N THR A 166 0.99 10.63 14.41
CA THR A 166 -0.02 10.96 15.44
C THR A 166 -1.27 11.60 14.81
N HIS A 167 -1.08 12.53 13.89
CA HIS A 167 -2.22 13.14 13.18
C HIS A 167 -2.95 12.13 12.30
N VAL A 168 -2.22 11.24 11.59
CA VAL A 168 -2.82 10.13 10.82
C VAL A 168 -3.62 9.21 11.74
N ARG A 169 -3.11 8.89 12.94
CA ARG A 169 -3.83 8.09 13.94
C ARG A 169 -5.15 8.75 14.33
N GLU A 170 -5.13 10.01 14.70
CA GLU A 170 -6.32 10.74 15.13
C GLU A 170 -7.41 10.75 14.05
N LEU A 171 -7.03 10.98 12.80
CA LEU A 171 -7.95 10.95 11.67
C LEU A 171 -8.49 9.54 11.43
N GLY A 172 -7.62 8.53 11.43
CA GLY A 172 -8.01 7.14 11.15
C GLY A 172 -8.89 6.56 12.25
N GLU A 173 -8.57 6.77 13.52
CA GLU A 173 -9.39 6.33 14.66
C GLU A 173 -10.78 6.97 14.64
N LYS A 174 -10.85 8.27 14.34
CA LYS A 174 -12.13 8.98 14.16
C LYS A 174 -12.95 8.38 13.01
N ASP A 175 -12.36 8.19 11.83
CA ASP A 175 -13.09 7.74 10.65
C ASP A 175 -13.52 6.27 10.78
N LEU A 176 -12.69 5.40 11.35
CA LEU A 176 -13.05 4.02 11.67
C LEU A 176 -14.19 3.94 12.69
N SER A 177 -14.17 4.77 13.74
CA SER A 177 -15.24 4.85 14.73
C SER A 177 -16.56 5.30 14.10
N LEU A 178 -16.53 6.28 13.21
CA LEU A 178 -17.72 6.74 12.46
C LEU A 178 -18.27 5.64 11.53
N ALA A 179 -17.38 4.89 10.86
CA ALA A 179 -17.78 3.78 10.00
C ALA A 179 -18.44 2.65 10.82
N LEU A 180 -17.87 2.28 11.97
CA LEU A 180 -18.45 1.30 12.89
C LEU A 180 -19.83 1.74 13.42
N GLY A 181 -19.95 3.02 13.81
CA GLY A 181 -21.23 3.58 14.22
C GLY A 181 -22.28 3.58 13.10
N LEU A 182 -21.88 3.86 11.85
CA LEU A 182 -22.77 3.72 10.69
C LEU A 182 -23.15 2.26 10.48
N GLY A 183 -22.20 1.32 10.51
CA GLY A 183 -22.44 -0.11 10.37
C GLY A 183 -23.48 -0.60 11.37
N GLY A 184 -23.36 -0.22 12.64
CA GLY A 184 -24.35 -0.54 13.67
C GLY A 184 -25.76 -0.02 13.35
N ARG A 185 -25.89 1.19 12.81
CA ARG A 185 -27.19 1.78 12.45
C ARG A 185 -27.84 1.12 11.23
N VAL A 186 -27.06 0.63 10.28
CA VAL A 186 -27.57 -0.03 9.06
C VAL A 186 -27.57 -1.56 9.17
N GLY A 187 -27.21 -2.12 10.34
CA GLY A 187 -27.23 -3.56 10.60
C GLY A 187 -26.13 -4.35 9.86
N THR A 188 -24.99 -3.73 9.59
CA THR A 188 -23.84 -4.37 8.91
C THR A 188 -22.67 -4.53 9.87
N GLU A 189 -22.17 -5.76 9.98
CA GLU A 189 -20.99 -6.07 10.80
C GLU A 189 -19.70 -5.72 10.03
N LEU A 190 -18.75 -5.08 10.72
CA LEU A 190 -17.46 -4.64 10.19
C LEU A 190 -16.30 -5.13 11.09
N PRO A 191 -16.06 -6.45 11.18
CA PRO A 191 -15.09 -7.02 12.11
C PRO A 191 -13.64 -6.59 11.81
N LEU A 192 -13.28 -6.40 10.54
CA LEU A 192 -11.94 -5.91 10.18
C LEU A 192 -11.73 -4.45 10.57
N ALA A 193 -12.75 -3.60 10.38
CA ALA A 193 -12.71 -2.20 10.82
C ALA A 193 -12.58 -2.10 12.36
N ALA A 194 -13.28 -2.95 13.11
CA ALA A 194 -13.14 -3.01 14.57
C ALA A 194 -11.72 -3.43 15.00
N LEU A 195 -11.16 -4.46 14.36
CA LEU A 195 -9.78 -4.89 14.61
C LEU A 195 -8.77 -3.81 14.21
N ALA A 196 -8.99 -3.15 13.07
CA ALA A 196 -8.14 -2.05 12.62
C ALA A 196 -8.14 -0.91 13.65
N LEU A 197 -9.31 -0.46 14.12
CA LEU A 197 -9.41 0.59 15.15
C LEU A 197 -8.62 0.20 16.41
N ALA A 198 -8.78 -1.04 16.90
CA ALA A 198 -8.09 -1.53 18.09
C ALA A 198 -6.56 -1.65 17.94
N ARG A 199 -6.01 -1.57 16.76
CA ARG A 199 -4.59 -1.76 16.46
C ARG A 199 -3.94 -0.59 15.72
N PHE A 200 -4.72 0.46 15.41
CA PHE A 200 -4.31 1.48 14.45
C PHE A 200 -3.10 2.27 14.94
N GLY A 201 -3.17 2.83 16.14
CA GLY A 201 -2.08 3.62 16.70
C GLY A 201 -0.80 2.80 16.95
N ASP A 202 -0.95 1.57 17.46
CA ASP A 202 0.19 0.67 17.66
C ASP A 202 0.83 0.29 16.31
N GLY A 203 0.01 0.04 15.29
CA GLY A 203 0.49 -0.26 13.93
C GLY A 203 1.28 0.87 13.30
N LEU A 204 0.94 2.12 13.60
CA LEU A 204 1.67 3.31 13.16
C LEU A 204 2.93 3.59 14.02
N GLY A 205 3.07 2.93 15.16
CA GLY A 205 4.18 3.14 16.09
C GLY A 205 4.02 4.34 17.02
N VAL A 206 2.81 4.94 17.11
CA VAL A 206 2.53 6.13 17.96
C VAL A 206 1.70 5.80 19.20
N GLY A 207 1.45 4.52 19.46
CA GLY A 207 0.61 4.06 20.56
C GLY A 207 -0.88 4.36 20.35
N GLN A 208 -1.72 3.82 21.21
CA GLN A 208 -3.16 4.04 21.19
C GLN A 208 -3.49 5.47 21.62
N GLY A 209 -4.45 6.09 20.93
CA GLY A 209 -5.06 7.32 21.39
C GLY A 209 -6.02 7.08 22.57
N GLU A 210 -6.39 8.13 23.28
CA GLU A 210 -7.57 8.09 24.15
C GLU A 210 -8.79 7.96 23.22
N ILE A 211 -9.29 6.74 23.03
CA ILE A 211 -10.56 6.51 22.34
C ILE A 211 -11.62 7.18 23.22
N SER A 212 -12.10 8.34 22.79
CA SER A 212 -13.15 9.05 23.53
C SER A 212 -14.37 8.14 23.61
N ALA A 213 -14.71 7.68 24.83
CA ALA A 213 -15.83 6.81 25.12
C ALA A 213 -17.21 7.40 24.70
N THR A 214 -17.23 8.63 24.20
CA THR A 214 -18.43 9.31 23.70
C THR A 214 -19.02 8.69 22.42
N TRP A 215 -18.29 7.78 21.74
CA TRP A 215 -18.75 7.14 20.49
C TRP A 215 -19.35 5.74 20.70
N GLU A 216 -19.20 5.14 21.90
CA GLU A 216 -19.75 3.81 22.20
C GLU A 216 -21.27 3.81 22.42
N SER A 217 -21.89 4.95 22.71
CA SER A 217 -23.32 5.08 22.82
C SER A 217 -23.87 5.84 21.62
N GLY A 218 -24.48 5.14 20.65
CA GLY A 218 -25.33 5.75 19.62
C GLY A 218 -26.60 6.42 20.20
N ALA A 219 -26.53 7.01 21.38
CA ALA A 219 -27.60 7.82 21.97
C ALA A 219 -27.57 9.19 21.28
N PRO A 220 -28.70 9.66 20.72
CA PRO A 220 -28.80 11.02 20.23
C PRO A 220 -28.48 11.97 21.38
N ALA A 221 -27.63 12.96 21.13
CA ALA A 221 -27.34 14.01 22.10
C ALA A 221 -28.67 14.50 22.68
N GLN A 222 -28.85 14.31 24.00
CA GLN A 222 -29.99 14.89 24.71
C GLN A 222 -29.89 16.41 24.54
N ARG A 223 -30.81 16.97 23.78
CA ARG A 223 -30.96 18.42 23.71
C ARG A 223 -31.39 18.88 25.09
N ASP A 224 -30.51 19.65 25.72
CA ASP A 224 -30.83 20.35 26.93
C ASP A 224 -32.03 21.28 26.67
N SER A 225 -33.03 21.24 27.53
CA SER A 225 -34.28 21.96 27.37
C SER A 225 -34.17 23.49 27.60
N SER A 226 -32.95 24.03 27.55
CA SER A 226 -32.65 25.46 27.76
C SER A 226 -32.07 26.12 26.49
N GLY A 227 -32.62 25.92 25.35
CA GLY A 227 -32.55 26.68 24.10
C GLY A 227 -31.48 27.77 23.87
N THR A 228 -30.23 27.57 24.27
CA THR A 228 -29.15 28.52 24.02
C THR A 228 -28.00 27.84 23.29
N GLU A 229 -27.91 28.12 22.00
CA GLU A 229 -26.84 27.71 21.10
C GLU A 229 -25.59 28.55 21.39
N GLN A 230 -24.59 27.98 22.06
CA GLN A 230 -23.26 28.58 22.14
C GLN A 230 -22.32 27.86 21.18
N ALA A 231 -22.07 28.49 20.04
CA ALA A 231 -21.02 28.06 19.10
C ALA A 231 -19.63 28.38 19.68
N PRO A 232 -18.66 27.48 19.58
CA PRO A 232 -17.29 27.77 19.97
C PRO A 232 -16.66 28.72 18.94
N ARG A 233 -16.28 29.91 19.42
CA ARG A 233 -15.50 30.89 18.66
C ARG A 233 -14.05 30.41 18.58
N GLY A 234 -13.67 29.77 17.48
CA GLY A 234 -12.29 29.56 17.07
C GLY A 234 -11.86 30.72 16.16
N SER A 235 -11.06 31.66 16.69
CA SER A 235 -10.51 32.76 15.92
C SER A 235 -9.41 32.23 14.96
N ILE A 236 -9.65 32.33 13.68
CA ILE A 236 -8.59 32.26 12.69
C ILE A 236 -8.11 33.69 12.46
N ALA A 237 -6.94 34.00 13.03
CA ALA A 237 -6.25 35.25 12.72
C ALA A 237 -5.67 35.16 11.31
N GLY A 238 -6.15 36.03 10.42
CA GLY A 238 -5.62 36.21 9.09
C GLY A 238 -4.22 36.80 9.12
N GLN A 239 -3.34 36.31 8.27
CA GLN A 239 -2.18 37.05 7.81
C GLN A 239 -2.40 37.46 6.37
N GLU A 240 -2.64 38.74 6.20
CA GLU A 240 -2.58 39.44 4.92
C GLU A 240 -1.13 39.48 4.46
N GLY A 241 -0.82 38.87 3.34
CA GLY A 241 0.43 39.00 2.61
C GLY A 241 0.20 39.85 1.36
N THR A 242 0.78 41.02 1.37
CA THR A 242 0.75 42.08 0.35
C THR A 242 1.09 41.59 -1.05
N ALA A 243 0.21 41.92 -1.98
CA ALA A 243 0.42 41.87 -3.41
C ALA A 243 1.38 42.98 -3.86
N ALA A 244 2.47 42.63 -4.52
CA ALA A 244 3.27 43.56 -5.33
C ALA A 244 3.09 43.18 -6.80
N GLY A 245 2.57 44.12 -7.57
CA GLY A 245 2.27 43.98 -8.98
C GLY A 245 3.51 43.83 -9.85
N ARG A 246 3.35 43.17 -10.98
CA ARG A 246 4.15 43.38 -12.18
C ARG A 246 3.30 43.36 -13.44
N GLN A 247 3.57 44.35 -14.20
CA GLN A 247 2.96 44.84 -15.43
C GLN A 247 2.94 43.82 -16.56
N ASP A 248 1.86 43.90 -17.24
CA ASP A 248 1.54 43.73 -18.64
C ASP A 248 2.71 43.98 -19.63
N THR A 249 2.98 43.03 -20.52
CA THR A 249 3.46 43.31 -21.89
C THR A 249 2.85 42.27 -22.82
N GLY A 250 1.88 42.70 -23.60
CA GLY A 250 1.30 41.96 -24.68
C GLY A 250 2.27 41.65 -25.83
N ARG A 251 2.03 40.54 -26.48
CA ARG A 251 2.46 40.36 -27.89
C ARG A 251 1.49 39.41 -28.61
N THR A 252 0.71 40.01 -29.46
CA THR A 252 0.00 39.43 -30.59
C THR A 252 0.97 38.89 -31.65
N ALA A 253 0.67 37.75 -32.25
CA ALA A 253 0.89 37.37 -33.65
C ALA A 253 0.28 35.98 -33.86
N GLN A 254 -0.85 35.86 -34.53
CA GLN A 254 -1.01 35.59 -35.97
C GLN A 254 -0.66 34.16 -36.39
N ASN A 255 -1.70 33.36 -36.51
CA ASN A 255 -2.27 32.74 -37.73
C ASN A 255 -1.22 32.36 -38.81
N ASP A 256 -1.08 31.07 -39.09
CA ASP A 256 -1.13 30.60 -40.48
C ASP A 256 -1.40 29.07 -40.54
N SER A 257 -2.44 28.78 -41.24
CA SER A 257 -2.85 27.52 -41.85
C SER A 257 -1.81 27.04 -42.90
N LYS A 258 -1.54 25.74 -43.00
CA LYS A 258 -1.44 25.06 -44.30
C LYS A 258 -1.61 23.53 -44.13
N GLU A 259 -2.50 23.08 -44.94
CA GLU A 259 -2.82 21.73 -45.38
C GLU A 259 -1.64 21.02 -46.12
N SER A 260 -1.89 19.71 -46.33
CA SER A 260 -1.35 18.78 -47.34
C SER A 260 -0.01 18.15 -47.02
N GLU A 261 0.11 16.89 -46.86
CA GLU A 261 -0.12 15.66 -47.63
C GLU A 261 -0.08 14.42 -46.71
#